data_4fd7bbf13c8de95edee4555078399d72
#
_entry.id   4fd7bbf13c8de95edee4555078399d72
#
_cell.length_a   1.000
_cell.length_b   1.000
_cell.length_c   1.000
_cell.angle_alpha   90.00
_cell.angle_beta   90.00
_cell.angle_gamma   90.00
#
_symmetry.space_group_name_H-M   'P 1'
#
loop_
_entity.id
_entity.type
_entity.pdbx_description
1 polymer ?
#
loop_
_entity_poly.entity_id
_entity_poly.type
_entity_poly.pdbx_seq_one_letter_code
_entity_poly.pdbx_strand_id
1 'polypeptide(L)'
;FSDKTVSLASWICMPKYAEENRDVLVRFTRALLKAMDYAAADHQEETAALVAKQTALDQETVYEQRGDAEWLTGKQVSEGAADGTVEGYYELQKENFIAAGAVEVDPPVSDYVLLDVMKEAGEY
;
A
#
# COMPACT_ATOMS: atom_id res chain seq x y z
N PHE A 1 15.64 10.81 9.16
CA PHE A 1 14.36 10.84 8.45
C PHE A 1 13.39 11.71 9.25
N SER A 2 12.57 12.52 8.59
CA SER A 2 11.55 13.35 9.22
C SER A 2 10.31 12.49 9.48
N ASP A 3 9.68 12.64 10.63
CA ASP A 3 8.35 12.11 10.96
C ASP A 3 7.21 12.62 10.05
N LYS A 4 7.55 13.57 9.16
CA LYS A 4 6.67 14.13 8.12
C LYS A 4 6.93 13.53 6.73
N THR A 5 7.67 12.45 6.63
CA THR A 5 7.97 11.82 5.34
C THR A 5 7.29 10.47 5.25
N VAL A 6 6.40 10.29 4.29
CA VAL A 6 5.83 9.00 3.90
C VAL A 6 6.29 8.63 2.49
N SER A 7 6.60 7.36 2.30
CA SER A 7 6.86 6.77 1.00
C SER A 7 5.81 5.69 0.77
N LEU A 8 4.88 5.95 -0.15
CA LEU A 8 3.79 5.05 -0.45
C LEU A 8 4.06 4.31 -1.77
N ALA A 9 4.12 3.00 -1.70
CA ALA A 9 4.04 2.15 -2.87
C ALA A 9 2.57 1.82 -3.15
N SER A 10 2.11 2.07 -4.37
CA SER A 10 0.70 1.91 -4.73
C SER A 10 0.54 1.11 -6.01
N TRP A 11 -0.46 0.24 -6.03
CA TRP A 11 -0.97 -0.36 -7.26
C TRP A 11 -1.89 0.63 -7.95
N ILE A 12 -1.77 0.75 -9.26
CA ILE A 12 -2.56 1.70 -10.06
C ILE A 12 -3.35 0.98 -11.13
N CYS A 13 -4.50 1.52 -11.47
CA CYS A 13 -5.29 1.09 -12.63
C CYS A 13 -5.93 2.30 -13.32
N MET A 14 -6.42 2.09 -14.54
CA MET A 14 -7.14 3.13 -15.25
C MET A 14 -8.52 3.38 -14.60
N PRO A 15 -9.00 4.63 -14.51
CA PRO A 15 -10.31 4.94 -13.91
C PRO A 15 -11.46 4.12 -14.49
N LYS A 16 -11.53 4.01 -15.82
CA LYS A 16 -12.54 3.20 -16.49
C LYS A 16 -12.50 1.72 -16.06
N TYR A 17 -11.30 1.16 -15.86
CA TYR A 17 -11.17 -0.21 -15.38
C TYR A 17 -11.72 -0.36 -13.97
N ALA A 18 -11.45 0.63 -13.11
CA ALA A 18 -11.95 0.63 -11.73
C ALA A 18 -13.49 0.66 -11.67
N GLU A 19 -14.12 1.48 -12.51
CA GLU A 19 -15.58 1.57 -12.61
C GLU A 19 -16.22 0.27 -13.10
N GLU A 20 -15.63 -0.36 -14.12
CA GLU A 20 -16.20 -1.55 -14.77
C GLU A 20 -15.88 -2.87 -14.05
N ASN A 21 -14.84 -2.90 -13.19
CA ASN A 21 -14.30 -4.13 -12.61
C ASN A 21 -14.09 -4.06 -11.09
N ARG A 22 -14.99 -3.36 -10.39
CA ARG A 22 -14.86 -3.13 -8.94
C ARG A 22 -14.70 -4.43 -8.15
N ASP A 23 -15.46 -5.48 -8.48
CA ASP A 23 -15.38 -6.79 -7.81
C ASP A 23 -14.00 -7.45 -7.96
N VAL A 24 -13.37 -7.28 -9.11
CA VAL A 24 -12.00 -7.77 -9.37
C VAL A 24 -11.01 -7.02 -8.49
N LEU A 25 -11.15 -5.68 -8.39
CA LEU A 25 -10.28 -4.86 -7.54
C LEU A 25 -10.41 -5.24 -6.06
N VAL A 26 -11.63 -5.45 -5.55
CA VAL A 26 -11.85 -5.89 -4.17
C VAL A 26 -11.17 -7.24 -3.91
N ARG A 27 -11.33 -8.22 -4.81
CA ARG A 27 -10.69 -9.54 -4.67
C ARG A 27 -9.17 -9.48 -4.77
N PHE A 28 -8.64 -8.67 -5.69
CA PHE A 28 -7.21 -8.45 -5.84
C PHE A 28 -6.63 -7.77 -4.60
N THR A 29 -7.24 -6.68 -4.14
CA THR A 29 -6.82 -5.97 -2.93
C THR A 29 -6.89 -6.88 -1.71
N ARG A 30 -7.93 -7.68 -1.57
CA ARG A 30 -8.05 -8.68 -0.48
C ARG A 30 -6.89 -9.67 -0.49
N ALA A 31 -6.49 -10.15 -1.66
CA ALA A 31 -5.34 -11.05 -1.77
C ALA A 31 -4.04 -10.35 -1.34
N LEU A 32 -3.85 -9.08 -1.70
CA LEU A 32 -2.70 -8.28 -1.26
C LEU A 32 -2.69 -8.08 0.25
N LEU A 33 -3.83 -7.67 0.84
CA LEU A 33 -3.95 -7.46 2.29
C LEU A 33 -3.62 -8.76 3.07
N LYS A 34 -4.14 -9.89 2.61
CA LYS A 34 -3.81 -11.21 3.21
C LYS A 34 -2.32 -11.55 3.07
N ALA A 35 -1.70 -11.24 1.92
CA ALA A 35 -0.27 -11.46 1.74
C ALA A 35 0.57 -10.55 2.65
N MET A 36 0.15 -9.30 2.88
CA MET A 36 0.80 -8.40 3.83
C MET A 36 0.69 -8.91 5.26
N ASP A 37 -0.48 -9.40 5.68
CA ASP A 37 -0.67 -10.01 7.01
C ASP A 37 0.18 -11.27 7.17
N TYR A 38 0.25 -12.11 6.13
CA TYR A 38 1.08 -13.30 6.12
C TYR A 38 2.57 -12.95 6.27
N ALA A 39 3.06 -11.97 5.49
CA ALA A 39 4.45 -11.53 5.53
C ALA A 39 4.83 -10.89 6.88
N ALA A 40 3.89 -10.23 7.56
CA ALA A 40 4.11 -9.59 8.84
C ALA A 40 4.11 -10.57 10.03
N ALA A 41 3.52 -11.76 9.87
CA ALA A 41 3.51 -12.83 10.86
C ALA A 41 4.86 -13.57 10.90
N ASP A 42 4.89 -14.79 11.47
CA ASP A 42 6.10 -15.61 11.59
C ASP A 42 6.56 -16.26 10.26
N HIS A 43 6.28 -15.61 9.12
CA HIS A 43 6.60 -16.11 7.77
C HIS A 43 7.66 -15.25 7.03
N GLN A 44 8.44 -14.48 7.75
CA GLN A 44 9.38 -13.53 7.15
C GLN A 44 10.48 -14.21 6.31
N GLU A 45 10.99 -15.36 6.74
CA GLU A 45 12.01 -16.10 5.97
C GLU A 45 11.43 -16.68 4.67
N GLU A 46 10.22 -17.24 4.74
CA GLU A 46 9.52 -17.76 3.55
C GLU A 46 9.17 -16.63 2.58
N THR A 47 8.70 -15.50 3.09
CA THR A 47 8.43 -14.29 2.30
C THR A 47 9.70 -13.81 1.61
N ALA A 48 10.84 -13.75 2.32
CA ALA A 48 12.12 -13.36 1.74
C ALA A 48 12.56 -14.33 0.62
N ALA A 49 12.36 -15.63 0.79
CA ALA A 49 12.66 -16.63 -0.24
C ALA A 49 11.80 -16.45 -1.49
N LEU A 50 10.49 -16.15 -1.32
CA LEU A 50 9.59 -15.90 -2.44
C LEU A 50 9.95 -14.61 -3.20
N VAL A 51 10.24 -13.53 -2.48
CA VAL A 51 10.67 -12.26 -3.08
C VAL A 51 12.01 -12.40 -3.79
N ALA A 52 12.99 -13.06 -3.18
CA ALA A 52 14.29 -13.32 -3.78
C ALA A 52 14.16 -14.06 -5.11
N LYS A 53 13.29 -15.06 -5.17
CA LYS A 53 13.00 -15.81 -6.40
C LYS A 53 12.40 -14.92 -7.51
N GLN A 54 11.58 -13.93 -7.17
CA GLN A 54 10.95 -13.03 -8.13
C GLN A 54 11.88 -11.90 -8.59
N THR A 55 12.74 -11.42 -7.69
CA THR A 55 13.61 -10.27 -7.95
C THR A 55 15.01 -10.66 -8.42
N ALA A 56 15.35 -11.96 -8.41
CA ALA A 56 16.69 -12.49 -8.65
C ALA A 56 17.76 -11.92 -7.70
N LEU A 57 17.32 -11.49 -6.51
CA LEU A 57 18.20 -11.07 -5.42
C LEU A 57 18.56 -12.27 -4.53
N ASP A 58 19.61 -12.12 -3.74
CA ASP A 58 19.95 -13.05 -2.69
C ASP A 58 18.93 -13.02 -1.54
N GLN A 59 18.55 -14.21 -1.01
CA GLN A 59 17.53 -14.32 0.02
C GLN A 59 17.94 -13.63 1.33
N GLU A 60 19.21 -13.70 1.73
CA GLU A 60 19.72 -13.06 2.94
C GLU A 60 19.61 -11.54 2.84
N THR A 61 19.99 -10.98 1.68
CA THR A 61 19.81 -9.55 1.38
C THR A 61 18.35 -9.12 1.47
N VAL A 62 17.43 -9.87 0.89
CA VAL A 62 15.99 -9.57 0.96
C VAL A 62 15.48 -9.65 2.40
N TYR A 63 15.93 -10.65 3.15
CA TYR A 63 15.54 -10.80 4.56
C TYR A 63 16.03 -9.64 5.44
N GLU A 64 17.24 -9.15 5.20
CA GLU A 64 17.78 -7.98 5.90
C GLU A 64 17.01 -6.70 5.62
N GLN A 65 16.56 -6.50 4.37
CA GLN A 65 15.77 -5.33 3.95
C GLN A 65 14.43 -5.17 4.66
N ARG A 66 13.93 -6.19 5.36
CA ARG A 66 12.70 -6.09 6.18
C ARG A 66 12.77 -4.98 7.25
N GLY A 67 13.97 -4.60 7.68
CA GLY A 67 14.22 -3.54 8.66
C GLY A 67 14.36 -2.14 8.07
N ASP A 68 14.31 -1.98 6.74
CA ASP A 68 14.56 -0.70 6.07
C ASP A 68 13.38 0.27 6.17
N ALA A 69 12.20 -0.23 6.49
CA ALA A 69 10.97 0.56 6.61
C ALA A 69 10.01 -0.01 7.64
N GLU A 70 9.03 0.78 8.04
CA GLU A 70 7.86 0.31 8.75
C GLU A 70 6.83 -0.18 7.73
N TRP A 71 6.68 -1.51 7.65
CA TRP A 71 5.76 -2.17 6.73
C TRP A 71 4.39 -2.33 7.37
N LEU A 72 3.37 -1.73 6.77
CA LEU A 72 1.99 -1.89 7.24
C LEU A 72 1.48 -3.31 6.98
N THR A 73 0.72 -3.85 7.93
CA THR A 73 -0.04 -5.08 7.73
C THR A 73 -1.28 -4.82 6.88
N GLY A 74 -1.85 -5.85 6.28
CA GLY A 74 -3.10 -5.74 5.56
C GLY A 74 -4.25 -5.24 6.43
N LYS A 75 -4.29 -5.69 7.69
CA LYS A 75 -5.24 -5.21 8.69
C LYS A 75 -5.08 -3.71 8.95
N GLN A 76 -3.86 -3.22 9.17
CA GLN A 76 -3.61 -1.79 9.37
C GLN A 76 -4.04 -0.95 8.17
N VAL A 77 -3.83 -1.43 6.95
CA VAL A 77 -4.28 -0.73 5.73
C VAL A 77 -5.80 -0.67 5.64
N SER A 78 -6.51 -1.76 5.88
CA SER A 78 -7.97 -1.79 5.78
C SER A 78 -8.65 -0.99 6.89
N GLU A 79 -8.17 -1.08 8.13
CA GLU A 79 -8.64 -0.26 9.26
C GLU A 79 -8.32 1.21 9.02
N GLY A 80 -7.12 1.53 8.57
CA GLY A 80 -6.70 2.90 8.25
C GLY A 80 -7.44 3.52 7.06
N ALA A 81 -7.92 2.70 6.12
CA ALA A 81 -8.82 3.17 5.07
C ALA A 81 -10.23 3.51 5.59
N ALA A 82 -10.63 2.91 6.72
CA ALA A 82 -11.92 3.16 7.34
C ALA A 82 -11.91 4.35 8.32
N ASP A 83 -10.80 4.59 9.01
CA ASP A 83 -10.66 5.62 10.04
C ASP A 83 -10.00 6.92 9.56
N GLY A 84 -9.53 6.98 8.30
CA GLY A 84 -8.89 8.14 7.69
C GLY A 84 -7.36 8.17 7.81
N THR A 85 -6.74 7.21 8.49
CA THR A 85 -5.27 7.16 8.64
C THR A 85 -4.56 7.03 7.30
N VAL A 86 -5.05 6.13 6.42
CA VAL A 86 -4.48 5.94 5.07
C VAL A 86 -4.69 7.18 4.21
N GLU A 87 -5.88 7.80 4.28
CA GLU A 87 -6.13 9.08 3.60
C GLU A 87 -5.13 10.14 4.03
N GLY A 88 -4.85 10.25 5.33
CA GLY A 88 -3.85 11.17 5.89
C GLY A 88 -2.44 10.96 5.34
N TYR A 89 -2.03 9.71 5.08
CA TYR A 89 -0.73 9.45 4.43
C TYR A 89 -0.69 9.98 2.99
N TYR A 90 -1.76 9.81 2.22
CA TYR A 90 -1.83 10.35 0.86
C TYR A 90 -1.91 11.88 0.85
N GLU A 91 -2.64 12.49 1.79
CA GLU A 91 -2.65 13.95 1.96
C GLU A 91 -1.25 14.48 2.25
N LEU A 92 -0.54 13.90 3.21
CA LEU A 92 0.83 14.32 3.53
C LEU A 92 1.79 14.17 2.34
N GLN A 93 1.68 13.08 1.58
CA GLN A 93 2.48 12.88 0.36
C GLN A 93 2.16 13.95 -0.69
N LYS A 94 0.87 14.25 -0.91
CA LYS A 94 0.40 15.29 -1.83
C LYS A 94 0.92 16.67 -1.43
N GLU A 95 0.79 17.05 -0.16
CA GLU A 95 1.32 18.30 0.37
C GLU A 95 2.83 18.45 0.12
N ASN A 96 3.60 17.38 0.32
CA ASN A 96 5.03 17.38 0.05
C ASN A 96 5.33 17.59 -1.45
N PHE A 97 4.57 16.97 -2.36
CA PHE A 97 4.73 17.16 -3.81
C PHE A 97 4.35 18.56 -4.26
N ILE A 98 3.29 19.15 -3.70
CA ILE A 98 2.88 20.52 -3.98
C ILE A 98 3.95 21.50 -3.47
N ALA A 99 4.44 21.32 -2.24
CA ALA A 99 5.49 22.15 -1.66
C ALA A 99 6.81 22.08 -2.44
N ALA A 100 7.12 20.93 -3.04
CA ALA A 100 8.27 20.75 -3.91
C ALA A 100 8.07 21.30 -5.35
N GLY A 101 6.88 21.79 -5.70
CA GLY A 101 6.53 22.25 -7.04
C GLY A 101 6.41 21.13 -8.08
N ALA A 102 6.30 19.88 -7.64
CA ALA A 102 6.15 18.71 -8.52
C ALA A 102 4.71 18.51 -9.01
N VAL A 103 3.73 19.04 -8.25
CA VAL A 103 2.31 18.99 -8.57
C VAL A 103 1.71 20.39 -8.36
N GLU A 104 0.92 20.86 -9.32
CA GLU A 104 0.29 22.19 -9.28
C GLU A 104 -1.19 22.15 -8.85
N VAL A 105 -1.78 20.95 -8.77
CA VAL A 105 -3.19 20.76 -8.44
C VAL A 105 -3.35 20.08 -7.08
N ASP A 106 -4.45 20.36 -6.40
CA ASP A 106 -4.78 19.81 -5.08
C ASP A 106 -6.12 19.05 -5.12
N PRO A 107 -6.19 17.86 -5.77
CA PRO A 107 -7.41 17.07 -5.80
C PRO A 107 -7.65 16.40 -4.45
N PRO A 108 -8.92 16.16 -4.06
CA PRO A 108 -9.24 15.30 -2.92
C PRO A 108 -8.63 13.90 -3.10
N VAL A 109 -8.16 13.28 -2.02
CA VAL A 109 -7.58 11.92 -2.06
C VAL A 109 -8.59 10.91 -2.61
N SER A 110 -9.87 11.06 -2.30
CA SER A 110 -10.95 10.22 -2.82
C SER A 110 -11.09 10.19 -4.35
N ASP A 111 -10.53 11.17 -5.05
CA ASP A 111 -10.61 11.23 -6.52
C ASP A 111 -9.61 10.29 -7.20
N TYR A 112 -8.58 9.85 -6.48
CA TYR A 112 -7.51 9.00 -7.05
C TYR A 112 -7.12 7.80 -6.18
N VAL A 113 -7.64 7.67 -4.96
CA VAL A 113 -7.40 6.53 -4.07
C VAL A 113 -8.71 5.81 -3.76
N LEU A 114 -8.76 4.52 -4.04
CA LEU A 114 -9.94 3.67 -3.83
C LEU A 114 -10.01 3.18 -2.37
N LEU A 115 -10.21 4.10 -1.42
CA LEU A 115 -10.29 3.81 0.02
C LEU A 115 -11.44 2.85 0.35
N ASP A 116 -12.57 2.97 -0.35
CA ASP A 116 -13.73 2.10 -0.21
C ASP A 116 -13.42 0.64 -0.62
N VAL A 117 -12.61 0.46 -1.65
CA VAL A 117 -12.13 -0.87 -2.09
C VAL A 117 -11.21 -1.47 -1.02
N MET A 118 -10.29 -0.69 -0.44
CA MET A 118 -9.39 -1.16 0.62
C MET A 118 -10.18 -1.59 1.85
N LYS A 119 -11.18 -0.81 2.26
CA LYS A 119 -12.06 -1.11 3.39
C LYS A 119 -12.83 -2.42 3.15
N GLU A 120 -13.54 -2.54 2.03
CA GLU A 120 -14.32 -3.74 1.68
C GLU A 120 -13.42 -4.98 1.54
N ALA A 121 -12.24 -4.81 0.97
CA ALA A 121 -11.26 -5.89 0.82
C ALA A 121 -10.78 -6.44 2.16
N GLY A 122 -10.76 -5.64 3.22
CA GLY A 122 -10.36 -6.05 4.57
C GLY A 122 -11.41 -6.84 5.34
N GLU A 123 -12.60 -6.99 4.83
CA GLU A 123 -13.68 -7.80 5.43
C GLU A 123 -13.49 -9.30 5.10
N TYR A 124 -12.50 -9.97 5.77
CA TYR A 124 -12.21 -11.42 5.58
C TYR A 124 -11.87 -12.13 6.87
#